data_8066674666c79ee961b17e259229600f
#
_entry.id   8066674666c79ee961b17e259229600f
#
_cell.length_a   1.000
_cell.length_b   1.000
_cell.length_c   1.000
_cell.angle_alpha   90.00
_cell.angle_beta   90.00
_cell.angle_gamma   90.00
#
_symmetry.space_group_name_H-M   'P 1'
#
loop_
_entity.id
_entity.type
_entity.pdbx_description
1 polymer ?
#
loop_
_entity_poly.entity_id
_entity_poly.type
_entity_poly.pdbx_seq_one_letter_code
_entity_poly.pdbx_strand_id
1 'polypeptide(L)'
;PFSFTTVEQGYVIIGTGTADLDMPVNPYYGYTYSQSIYLQSELNIENQRIEKIYYYWNGVGAAVNSNNWTVYMGHTPNASFTSISEWIPLSNLTQVFSGTVTLPAVAGWIEIVLNNPFIYDNVNNLVIAVDENAPSWDSSSYFFYCTSAATNRSLRYYNDSTNPDPANPP
;
A
#
# COMPACT_ATOMS: atom_id res chain seq x y z
N PRO A 1 13.51 -39.94 -14.84
CA PRO A 1 12.66 -39.22 -13.91
C PRO A 1 12.89 -37.72 -14.09
N PHE A 2 11.83 -36.99 -14.40
CA PHE A 2 11.88 -35.53 -14.50
C PHE A 2 11.61 -34.99 -13.11
N SER A 3 12.56 -34.24 -12.53
CA SER A 3 12.38 -33.52 -11.30
C SER A 3 11.86 -32.12 -11.65
N PHE A 4 10.64 -31.78 -11.21
CA PHE A 4 10.15 -30.41 -11.21
C PHE A 4 10.48 -29.80 -9.87
N THR A 5 11.37 -28.83 -9.84
CA THR A 5 11.49 -27.91 -8.72
C THR A 5 10.39 -26.89 -8.88
N THR A 6 9.35 -26.95 -8.02
CA THR A 6 8.47 -25.81 -7.83
C THR A 6 9.32 -24.72 -7.23
N VAL A 7 9.56 -23.65 -7.96
CA VAL A 7 10.05 -22.40 -7.38
C VAL A 7 8.93 -21.96 -6.42
N GLU A 8 9.15 -22.04 -5.12
CA GLU A 8 8.27 -21.37 -4.17
C GLU A 8 8.21 -19.91 -4.61
N GLN A 9 7.01 -19.42 -4.81
CA GLN A 9 6.79 -18.03 -5.18
C GLN A 9 7.24 -17.20 -3.98
N GLY A 10 8.47 -16.65 -4.05
CA GLY A 10 9.09 -15.92 -2.96
C GLY A 10 8.30 -14.64 -2.66
N TYR A 11 8.17 -14.30 -1.40
CA TYR A 11 7.69 -12.99 -0.96
C TYR A 11 8.78 -12.29 -0.14
N VAL A 12 8.79 -10.97 -0.17
CA VAL A 12 9.67 -10.13 0.64
C VAL A 12 8.82 -9.47 1.72
N ILE A 13 9.22 -9.62 2.97
CA ILE A 13 8.63 -8.90 4.09
C ILE A 13 9.50 -7.67 4.36
N ILE A 14 8.88 -6.48 4.29
CA ILE A 14 9.54 -5.22 4.57
C ILE A 14 9.10 -4.73 5.94
N GLY A 15 10.07 -4.68 6.85
CA GLY A 15 9.84 -4.26 8.22
C GLY A 15 9.24 -5.36 9.10
N THR A 16 9.37 -5.16 10.41
CA THR A 16 8.90 -6.09 11.46
C THR A 16 8.20 -5.34 12.60
N GLY A 17 7.88 -4.06 12.37
CA GLY A 17 7.23 -3.21 13.36
C GLY A 17 5.78 -3.62 13.60
N THR A 18 5.31 -3.30 14.79
CA THR A 18 3.93 -3.51 15.23
C THR A 18 3.29 -2.21 15.70
N ALA A 19 3.80 -1.07 15.22
CA ALA A 19 3.18 0.21 15.50
C ALA A 19 1.85 0.31 14.76
N ASP A 20 0.77 0.57 15.49
CA ASP A 20 -0.54 0.83 14.91
C ASP A 20 -0.54 2.18 14.20
N LEU A 21 -0.76 2.16 12.90
CA LEU A 21 -0.88 3.36 12.07
C LEU A 21 -2.04 3.22 11.07
N ASP A 22 -2.57 4.36 10.69
CA ASP A 22 -3.62 4.52 9.68
C ASP A 22 -3.02 4.62 8.26
N MET A 23 -2.20 3.62 7.91
CA MET A 23 -1.54 3.45 6.63
C MET A 23 -1.64 1.98 6.18
N PRO A 24 -2.00 1.69 4.95
CA PRO A 24 -2.16 2.58 3.79
C PRO A 24 -3.49 3.32 3.76
N VAL A 25 -4.45 2.96 4.58
CA VAL A 25 -5.79 3.55 4.65
C VAL A 25 -6.11 3.91 6.10
N ASN A 26 -6.85 5.00 6.29
CA ASN A 26 -7.38 5.39 7.59
C ASN A 26 -8.90 5.10 7.66
N PRO A 27 -9.31 3.99 8.28
CA PRO A 27 -10.72 3.61 8.32
C PRO A 27 -11.61 4.54 9.15
N TYR A 28 -11.05 5.51 9.87
CA TYR A 28 -11.80 6.50 10.61
C TYR A 28 -12.37 7.63 9.73
N TYR A 29 -11.88 7.76 8.50
CA TYR A 29 -12.34 8.76 7.53
C TYR A 29 -13.00 8.09 6.33
N GLY A 30 -13.88 8.86 5.66
CA GLY A 30 -14.59 8.40 4.46
C GLY A 30 -13.68 8.15 3.27
N TYR A 31 -12.59 8.92 3.15
CA TYR A 31 -11.67 8.80 2.02
C TYR A 31 -10.22 8.92 2.49
N THR A 32 -9.34 8.16 1.88
CA THR A 32 -7.90 8.21 2.16
C THR A 32 -7.10 8.09 0.87
N TYR A 33 -6.11 8.95 0.71
CA TYR A 33 -5.05 8.77 -0.28
C TYR A 33 -3.70 8.73 0.39
N SER A 34 -2.90 7.74 0.06
CA SER A 34 -1.56 7.57 0.64
C SER A 34 -0.53 7.15 -0.39
N GLN A 35 0.73 7.48 -0.13
CA GLN A 35 1.87 6.98 -0.88
C GLN A 35 2.95 6.53 0.09
N SER A 36 3.61 5.39 -0.21
CA SER A 36 4.74 4.88 0.56
C SER A 36 5.88 4.49 -0.37
N ILE A 37 7.11 4.88 0.00
CA ILE A 37 8.34 4.53 -0.72
C ILE A 37 9.00 3.34 -0.01
N TYR A 38 9.30 2.31 -0.78
CA TYR A 38 10.05 1.12 -0.37
C TYR A 38 11.39 1.15 -1.09
N LEU A 39 12.49 1.04 -0.33
CA LEU A 39 13.82 1.15 -0.91
C LEU A 39 14.17 -0.11 -1.73
N GLN A 40 14.90 0.10 -2.82
CA GLN A 40 15.42 -1.01 -3.63
C GLN A 40 16.19 -2.02 -2.76
N SER A 41 17.00 -1.53 -1.81
CA SER A 41 17.77 -2.37 -0.89
C SER A 41 16.92 -3.21 0.07
N GLU A 42 15.67 -2.82 0.32
CA GLU A 42 14.72 -3.60 1.14
C GLU A 42 13.98 -4.65 0.30
N LEU A 43 13.73 -4.34 -0.95
CA LEU A 43 13.07 -5.24 -1.90
C LEU A 43 14.03 -6.30 -2.42
N ASN A 44 15.08 -5.87 -3.09
CA ASN A 44 16.16 -6.69 -3.68
C ASN A 44 15.67 -8.01 -4.30
N ILE A 45 14.62 -7.93 -5.11
CA ILE A 45 13.97 -9.08 -5.73
C ILE A 45 14.52 -9.31 -7.14
N GLU A 46 15.02 -10.51 -7.38
CA GLU A 46 15.61 -10.87 -8.68
C GLU A 46 14.56 -11.04 -9.77
N ASN A 47 13.39 -11.50 -9.45
CA ASN A 47 12.35 -11.78 -10.42
C ASN A 47 11.21 -10.78 -10.30
N GLN A 48 11.32 -9.77 -11.03
CA GLN A 48 10.78 -8.42 -10.98
C GLN A 48 9.26 -8.30 -11.22
N ARG A 49 8.53 -9.39 -11.18
CA ARG A 49 7.07 -9.39 -11.35
C ARG A 49 6.36 -9.44 -10.00
N ILE A 50 5.80 -8.32 -9.59
CA ILE A 50 4.96 -8.24 -8.40
C ILE A 50 3.52 -8.58 -8.80
N GLU A 51 2.98 -9.64 -8.25
CA GLU A 51 1.62 -10.14 -8.53
C GLU A 51 0.67 -9.87 -7.36
N LYS A 52 1.23 -9.71 -6.15
CA LYS A 52 0.47 -9.52 -4.93
C LYS A 52 1.20 -8.57 -4.00
N ILE A 53 0.43 -7.83 -3.21
CA ILE A 53 0.93 -7.06 -2.07
C ILE A 53 0.14 -7.43 -0.83
N TYR A 54 0.73 -7.20 0.34
CA TYR A 54 0.13 -7.56 1.62
C TYR A 54 0.31 -6.43 2.62
N TYR A 55 -0.75 -6.18 3.41
CA TYR A 55 -0.69 -5.31 4.57
C TYR A 55 -1.13 -6.07 5.82
N TYR A 56 -0.45 -5.86 6.94
CA TYR A 56 -0.83 -6.52 8.18
C TYR A 56 -1.87 -5.69 8.93
N TRP A 57 -3.04 -6.27 9.09
CA TRP A 57 -4.21 -5.68 9.73
C TRP A 57 -4.27 -6.06 11.21
N ASN A 58 -4.61 -5.12 12.13
CA ASN A 58 -4.65 -5.38 13.58
C ASN A 58 -5.86 -6.21 14.05
N GLY A 59 -6.92 -6.29 13.26
CA GLY A 59 -8.07 -7.14 13.53
C GLY A 59 -8.91 -6.76 14.74
N VAL A 60 -8.87 -5.51 15.18
CA VAL A 60 -9.70 -5.04 16.31
C VAL A 60 -11.20 -5.14 15.99
N GLY A 61 -11.58 -5.01 14.72
CA GLY A 61 -12.92 -5.18 14.20
C GLY A 61 -12.90 -5.30 12.68
N ALA A 62 -14.02 -5.62 12.06
CA ALA A 62 -14.15 -5.58 10.62
C ALA A 62 -14.38 -4.14 10.15
N ALA A 63 -13.51 -3.62 9.29
CA ALA A 63 -13.72 -2.35 8.63
C ALA A 63 -14.49 -2.60 7.31
N VAL A 64 -15.79 -2.41 7.35
CA VAL A 64 -16.68 -2.76 6.22
C VAL A 64 -16.90 -1.61 5.25
N ASN A 65 -16.62 -0.38 5.70
CA ASN A 65 -16.83 0.84 4.91
C ASN A 65 -15.56 1.31 4.18
N SER A 66 -14.37 0.91 4.62
CA SER A 66 -13.09 1.32 4.03
C SER A 66 -12.57 0.25 3.07
N ASN A 67 -13.37 -0.12 2.10
CA ASN A 67 -13.17 -1.36 1.32
C ASN A 67 -13.05 -1.16 -0.20
N ASN A 68 -13.17 0.05 -0.72
CA ASN A 68 -13.10 0.33 -2.15
C ASN A 68 -11.75 0.94 -2.53
N TRP A 69 -10.78 0.10 -2.87
CA TRP A 69 -9.40 0.53 -3.08
C TRP A 69 -9.00 0.56 -4.55
N THR A 70 -8.26 1.60 -4.91
CA THR A 70 -7.45 1.63 -6.12
C THR A 70 -5.99 1.70 -5.70
N VAL A 71 -5.16 0.81 -6.25
CA VAL A 71 -3.73 0.77 -5.96
C VAL A 71 -2.94 1.11 -7.21
N TYR A 72 -1.95 1.98 -7.03
CA TYR A 72 -1.01 2.35 -8.06
C TYR A 72 0.41 2.01 -7.63
N MET A 73 1.27 1.67 -8.57
CA MET A 73 2.69 1.41 -8.34
C MET A 73 3.54 2.14 -9.36
N GLY A 74 4.74 2.53 -8.97
CA GLY A 74 5.68 3.21 -9.85
C GLY A 74 7.12 3.12 -9.36
N HIS A 75 8.04 3.43 -10.24
CA HIS A 75 9.46 3.58 -9.91
C HIS A 75 9.72 5.03 -9.49
N THR A 76 10.61 5.21 -8.51
CA THR A 76 11.03 6.53 -8.07
C THR A 76 12.50 6.54 -7.66
N PRO A 77 13.28 7.57 -8.04
CA PRO A 77 14.62 7.74 -7.51
C PRO A 77 14.61 8.26 -6.05
N ASN A 78 13.46 8.76 -5.57
CA ASN A 78 13.36 9.33 -4.23
C ASN A 78 13.43 8.23 -3.16
N ALA A 79 14.24 8.44 -2.14
CA ALA A 79 14.32 7.56 -0.97
C ALA A 79 13.39 8.00 0.17
N SER A 80 12.86 9.21 0.09
CA SER A 80 11.93 9.80 1.07
C SER A 80 11.23 10.99 0.45
N PHE A 81 10.14 11.44 1.10
CA PHE A 81 9.48 12.70 0.81
C PHE A 81 10.13 13.82 1.62
N THR A 82 10.35 14.98 1.01
CA THR A 82 10.98 16.16 1.65
C THR A 82 9.95 17.14 2.21
N SER A 83 8.71 17.04 1.74
CA SER A 83 7.58 17.84 2.23
C SER A 83 6.27 17.03 2.22
N ILE A 84 5.24 17.55 2.90
CA ILE A 84 3.91 16.93 2.97
C ILE A 84 3.12 17.04 1.66
N SER A 85 3.59 17.83 0.70
CA SER A 85 2.98 18.03 -0.61
C SER A 85 3.82 17.46 -1.77
N GLU A 86 4.86 16.70 -1.48
CA GLU A 86 5.75 16.11 -2.50
C GLU A 86 5.20 14.76 -3.00
N TRP A 87 3.96 14.74 -3.43
CA TRP A 87 3.36 13.56 -4.00
C TRP A 87 4.06 13.14 -5.30
N ILE A 88 4.31 11.84 -5.45
CA ILE A 88 4.72 11.30 -6.76
C ILE A 88 3.53 11.46 -7.71
N PRO A 89 3.69 12.14 -8.85
CA PRO A 89 2.59 12.39 -9.77
C PRO A 89 1.96 11.10 -10.30
N LEU A 90 0.64 11.09 -10.47
CA LEU A 90 -0.09 9.93 -10.99
C LEU A 90 0.41 9.50 -12.38
N SER A 91 0.94 10.43 -13.19
CA SER A 91 1.55 10.14 -14.49
C SER A 91 2.78 9.23 -14.41
N ASN A 92 3.41 9.12 -13.23
CA ASN A 92 4.55 8.24 -12.97
C ASN A 92 4.13 6.92 -12.33
N LEU A 93 2.83 6.71 -12.15
CA LEU A 93 2.26 5.54 -11.50
C LEU A 93 1.40 4.75 -12.50
N THR A 94 1.34 3.45 -12.31
CA THR A 94 0.48 2.54 -13.07
C THR A 94 -0.56 1.98 -12.13
N GLN A 95 -1.84 2.03 -12.49
CA GLN A 95 -2.89 1.36 -11.75
C GLN A 95 -2.71 -0.16 -11.86
N VAL A 96 -2.55 -0.81 -10.73
CA VAL A 96 -2.30 -2.25 -10.65
C VAL A 96 -3.47 -3.01 -10.05
N PHE A 97 -4.33 -2.34 -9.28
CA PHE A 97 -5.53 -2.94 -8.68
C PHE A 97 -6.66 -1.91 -8.61
N SER A 98 -7.88 -2.38 -8.76
CA SER A 98 -9.10 -1.65 -8.36
C SER A 98 -10.16 -2.67 -7.98
N GLY A 99 -10.74 -2.52 -6.79
CA GLY A 99 -11.75 -3.44 -6.31
C GLY A 99 -11.97 -3.38 -4.81
N THR A 100 -12.72 -4.38 -4.33
CA THR A 100 -13.04 -4.49 -2.91
C THR A 100 -11.94 -5.22 -2.16
N VAL A 101 -11.48 -4.60 -1.06
CA VAL A 101 -10.54 -5.21 -0.10
C VAL A 101 -11.30 -5.51 1.19
N THR A 102 -11.23 -6.75 1.66
CA THR A 102 -11.91 -7.15 2.90
C THR A 102 -10.97 -6.99 4.09
N LEU A 103 -11.40 -6.21 5.09
CA LEU A 103 -10.71 -6.00 6.36
C LEU A 103 -11.49 -6.71 7.48
N PRO A 104 -11.10 -7.94 7.86
CA PRO A 104 -11.88 -8.79 8.76
C PRO A 104 -11.69 -8.41 10.24
N ALA A 105 -12.55 -8.92 11.12
CA ALA A 105 -12.43 -8.77 12.58
C ALA A 105 -11.36 -9.71 13.20
N VAL A 106 -10.33 -10.08 12.43
CA VAL A 106 -9.23 -10.95 12.86
C VAL A 106 -7.93 -10.39 12.32
N ALA A 107 -6.93 -10.28 13.20
CA ALA A 107 -5.61 -9.81 12.80
C ALA A 107 -4.95 -10.77 11.80
N GLY A 108 -4.24 -10.20 10.82
CA GLY A 108 -3.53 -10.99 9.84
C GLY A 108 -3.14 -10.23 8.59
N TRP A 109 -2.50 -10.93 7.67
CA TRP A 109 -2.14 -10.40 6.38
C TRP A 109 -3.36 -10.27 5.48
N ILE A 110 -3.58 -9.06 4.96
CA ILE A 110 -4.58 -8.77 3.93
C ILE A 110 -3.88 -8.89 2.59
N GLU A 111 -4.30 -9.89 1.81
CA GLU A 111 -3.78 -10.12 0.46
C GLU A 111 -4.53 -9.26 -0.56
N ILE A 112 -3.78 -8.57 -1.42
CA ILE A 112 -4.29 -7.86 -2.59
C ILE A 112 -3.64 -8.49 -3.82
N VAL A 113 -4.42 -9.24 -4.58
CA VAL A 113 -4.00 -9.82 -5.87
C VAL A 113 -4.16 -8.76 -6.93
N LEU A 114 -3.06 -8.35 -7.56
CA LEU A 114 -3.06 -7.29 -8.56
C LEU A 114 -3.83 -7.71 -9.81
N ASN A 115 -4.70 -6.84 -10.31
CA ASN A 115 -5.39 -7.06 -11.59
C ASN A 115 -4.37 -7.02 -12.75
N ASN A 116 -3.36 -6.16 -12.61
CA ASN A 116 -2.26 -6.00 -13.54
C ASN A 116 -0.95 -6.14 -12.76
N PRO A 117 -0.20 -7.23 -12.92
CA PRO A 117 1.10 -7.37 -12.27
C PRO A 117 2.05 -6.23 -12.62
N PHE A 118 2.81 -5.76 -11.63
CA PHE A 118 3.77 -4.69 -11.82
C PHE A 118 5.16 -5.26 -12.10
N ILE A 119 5.83 -4.76 -13.14
CA ILE A 119 7.22 -5.13 -13.43
C ILE A 119 8.13 -4.14 -12.72
N TYR A 120 8.79 -4.62 -11.69
CA TYR A 120 9.74 -3.84 -10.90
C TYR A 120 11.15 -3.96 -11.48
N ASP A 121 11.87 -2.86 -11.64
CA ASP A 121 13.18 -2.81 -12.31
C ASP A 121 14.37 -3.24 -11.43
N ASN A 122 14.15 -3.40 -10.13
CA ASN A 122 15.18 -3.68 -9.12
C ASN A 122 16.38 -2.70 -9.13
N VAL A 123 16.18 -1.50 -9.62
CA VAL A 123 17.18 -0.41 -9.71
C VAL A 123 16.72 0.82 -8.92
N ASN A 124 15.50 1.28 -9.20
CA ASN A 124 14.88 2.39 -8.51
C ASN A 124 14.15 1.92 -7.24
N ASN A 125 13.78 2.84 -6.37
CA ASN A 125 12.86 2.57 -5.29
C ASN A 125 11.44 2.37 -5.84
N LEU A 126 10.62 1.64 -5.09
CA LEU A 126 9.22 1.41 -5.43
C LEU A 126 8.34 2.39 -4.65
N VAL A 127 7.41 3.04 -5.32
CA VAL A 127 6.31 3.74 -4.67
C VAL A 127 5.02 2.93 -4.85
N ILE A 128 4.27 2.77 -3.77
CA ILE A 128 2.91 2.23 -3.77
C ILE A 128 1.97 3.32 -3.27
N ALA A 129 0.97 3.65 -4.08
CA ALA A 129 -0.11 4.55 -3.69
C ALA A 129 -1.40 3.76 -3.50
N VAL A 130 -2.16 4.10 -2.47
CA VAL A 130 -3.47 3.52 -2.18
C VAL A 130 -4.47 4.65 -2.07
N ASP A 131 -5.54 4.52 -2.84
CA ASP A 131 -6.66 5.42 -2.91
C ASP A 131 -7.91 4.66 -2.44
N GLU A 132 -8.42 5.02 -1.27
CA GLU A 132 -9.64 4.46 -0.70
C GLU A 132 -10.81 5.39 -1.02
N ASN A 133 -11.84 4.83 -1.67
CA ASN A 133 -12.89 5.56 -2.36
C ASN A 133 -14.29 5.36 -1.76
N ALA A 134 -14.44 4.65 -0.66
CA ALA A 134 -15.75 4.43 -0.05
C ALA A 134 -16.17 5.66 0.80
N PRO A 135 -17.36 6.21 0.62
CA PRO A 135 -17.77 7.48 1.24
C PRO A 135 -18.25 7.32 2.70
N SER A 136 -17.69 6.39 3.45
CA SER A 136 -18.11 6.12 4.82
C SER A 136 -16.92 5.69 5.67
N TRP A 137 -17.06 5.75 6.97
CA TRP A 137 -15.99 5.44 7.93
C TRP A 137 -16.38 4.27 8.83
N ASP A 138 -15.39 3.72 9.53
CA ASP A 138 -15.56 2.63 10.49
C ASP A 138 -15.22 3.09 11.92
N SER A 139 -14.01 2.85 12.40
CA SER A 139 -13.61 3.16 13.77
C SER A 139 -12.19 3.70 13.88
N SER A 140 -11.96 4.57 14.85
CA SER A 140 -10.64 5.10 15.17
C SER A 140 -9.67 4.08 15.77
N SER A 141 -10.13 2.85 16.02
CA SER A 141 -9.29 1.77 16.57
C SER A 141 -8.80 0.80 15.49
N TYR A 142 -9.11 1.05 14.23
CA TYR A 142 -8.77 0.18 13.11
C TYR A 142 -7.48 0.63 12.46
N PHE A 143 -6.44 -0.21 12.55
CA PHE A 143 -5.08 0.13 12.12
C PHE A 143 -4.41 -0.99 11.36
N PHE A 144 -3.37 -0.62 10.64
CA PHE A 144 -2.39 -1.53 10.10
C PHE A 144 -1.10 -1.48 10.90
N TYR A 145 -0.36 -2.58 10.95
CA TYR A 145 0.96 -2.59 11.56
C TYR A 145 1.99 -2.02 10.62
N CYS A 146 2.76 -1.07 11.11
CA CYS A 146 3.78 -0.37 10.37
C CYS A 146 5.13 -0.42 11.07
N THR A 147 6.18 -0.26 10.30
CA THR A 147 7.56 -0.11 10.79
C THR A 147 8.00 1.33 10.62
N SER A 148 8.48 1.94 11.70
CA SER A 148 9.02 3.30 11.64
C SER A 148 10.29 3.34 10.77
N ALA A 149 10.39 4.36 9.93
CA ALA A 149 11.57 4.66 9.13
C ALA A 149 12.30 5.88 9.71
N ALA A 150 13.61 5.98 9.45
CA ALA A 150 14.41 7.13 9.87
C ALA A 150 14.09 8.43 9.10
N THR A 151 13.42 8.31 7.96
CA THR A 151 13.04 9.42 7.08
C THR A 151 11.57 9.35 6.73
N ASN A 152 11.01 10.43 6.20
CA ASN A 152 9.60 10.49 5.79
C ASN A 152 9.36 9.66 4.52
N ARG A 153 9.01 8.40 4.65
CA ARG A 153 8.78 7.50 3.52
C ARG A 153 7.32 7.30 3.15
N SER A 154 6.43 7.99 3.86
CA SER A 154 5.00 7.92 3.55
C SER A 154 4.35 9.29 3.66
N LEU A 155 3.43 9.53 2.75
CA LEU A 155 2.47 10.64 2.80
C LEU A 155 1.07 10.08 2.88
N ARG A 156 0.18 10.82 3.55
CA ARG A 156 -1.24 10.49 3.60
C ARG A 156 -2.09 11.74 3.63
N TYR A 157 -3.27 11.63 3.06
CA TYR A 157 -4.35 12.58 3.18
C TYR A 157 -5.65 11.82 3.44
N TYR A 158 -6.53 12.38 4.22
CA TYR A 158 -7.84 11.81 4.51
C TYR A 158 -8.89 12.91 4.63
N ASN A 159 -10.12 12.59 4.27
CA ASN A 159 -11.25 13.54 4.29
C ASN A 159 -12.58 12.78 4.37
N ASP A 160 -13.58 13.37 5.08
CA ASP A 160 -14.91 12.76 5.18
C ASP A 160 -15.86 13.18 4.05
N SER A 161 -15.57 14.26 3.37
CA SER A 161 -16.52 14.91 2.47
C SER A 161 -16.09 14.91 1.00
N THR A 162 -14.79 14.90 0.77
CA THR A 162 -14.22 15.02 -0.59
C THR A 162 -13.21 13.91 -0.83
N ASN A 163 -13.50 13.09 -1.82
CA ASN A 163 -12.53 12.10 -2.27
C ASN A 163 -11.33 12.81 -2.90
N PRO A 164 -10.10 12.60 -2.38
CA PRO A 164 -8.91 13.19 -2.98
C PRO A 164 -8.72 12.68 -4.41
N ASP A 165 -8.40 13.59 -5.33
CA ASP A 165 -8.06 13.22 -6.70
C ASP A 165 -6.58 12.80 -6.75
N PRO A 166 -6.24 11.53 -7.04
CA PRO A 166 -4.86 11.08 -7.15
C PRO A 166 -4.04 11.82 -8.22
N ALA A 167 -4.70 12.45 -9.20
CA ALA A 167 -4.02 13.26 -10.22
C ALA A 167 -3.62 14.65 -9.70
N ASN A 168 -4.32 15.14 -8.67
CA ASN A 168 -4.08 16.44 -8.04
C ASN A 168 -4.19 16.31 -6.52
N PRO A 169 -3.34 15.52 -5.86
CA PRO A 169 -3.43 15.30 -4.43
C PRO A 169 -3.13 16.59 -3.67
N PRO A 170 -3.79 16.81 -2.52
CA PRO A 170 -3.70 18.05 -1.74
C PRO A 170 -2.38 18.21 -1.00
#